data_6f50987569930339484a1faf7fff143f
#
_entry.id   6f50987569930339484a1faf7fff143f
#
_cell.length_a   1.000
_cell.length_b   1.000
_cell.length_c   1.000
_cell.angle_alpha   90.00
_cell.angle_beta   90.00
_cell.angle_gamma   90.00
#
_symmetry.space_group_name_H-M   'P 1'
#
loop_
_entity.id
_entity.type
_entity.pdbx_description
1 polymer ?
#
loop_
_entity_poly.entity_id
_entity_poly.type
_entity_poly.pdbx_seq_one_letter_code
_entity_poly.pdbx_strand_id
1 'polypeptide(L)'
;MKRINFLVLLLSCSLFSFAQIRSLPLSSAPDPAGGLIYSLPKTVIVVEVETKKIIESPGIYSPYAERYLGLTKVCQAEAVRYEIVGVHLSTKAVPDLQNAYVISAGKSKNTLAIQLTPEGFLKSIGHSECEKREMDNAEKPLKPACIDNYQSQETSIVTQEMQQATSTAKMAELAAAQIFSFRDTRINLLTEDLDKTPADGRSYEIILSELNRMEKYYRELFTGKSLESIEKTTFEFDPQKNGEEILFRFSQLKGLVDKTNLGGDPVFINLQKVVGTMADIAKTPAENNKKTYSVYYRIPGKAQTKVSDGNTVFCNQTLPVAQFGRIMNLPEGSLKSAEFCPKTGAILKIE
;
A
#
# COMPACT_ATOMS: atom_id res chain seq x y z
N MET A 1 -2.33 64.95 67.59
CA MET A 1 -1.93 63.53 67.55
C MET A 1 -2.76 62.82 66.52
N LYS A 2 -2.22 62.66 65.29
CA LYS A 2 -2.92 61.96 64.18
C LYS A 2 -2.26 60.58 64.03
N ARG A 3 -3.05 59.52 64.20
CA ARG A 3 -2.65 58.12 64.00
C ARG A 3 -2.71 57.83 62.52
N ILE A 4 -1.58 57.51 61.89
CA ILE A 4 -1.45 57.05 60.49
C ILE A 4 -1.60 55.55 60.58
N ASN A 5 -2.73 55.05 60.06
CA ASN A 5 -2.93 53.61 59.80
C ASN A 5 -2.21 53.24 58.53
N PHE A 6 -1.13 52.44 58.64
CA PHE A 6 -0.40 51.88 57.53
C PHE A 6 -1.06 50.58 57.04
N LEU A 7 -1.85 50.70 56.00
CA LEU A 7 -2.54 49.57 55.37
C LEU A 7 -1.54 48.84 54.49
N VAL A 8 -0.99 47.75 54.98
CA VAL A 8 -0.12 46.87 54.18
C VAL A 8 -0.96 46.09 53.21
N LEU A 9 -0.99 46.54 51.93
CA LEU A 9 -1.62 45.83 50.82
C LEU A 9 -0.71 44.67 50.45
N LEU A 10 -1.02 43.46 50.93
CA LEU A 10 -0.39 42.21 50.52
C LEU A 10 -0.83 41.89 49.08
N LEU A 11 -0.02 42.34 48.12
CA LEU A 11 -0.15 41.95 46.72
C LEU A 11 0.26 40.47 46.60
N SER A 12 -0.70 39.56 46.67
CA SER A 12 -0.47 38.15 46.42
C SER A 12 -0.17 37.96 44.94
N CYS A 13 1.09 38.05 44.57
CA CYS A 13 1.60 37.64 43.28
C CYS A 13 1.43 36.11 43.18
N SER A 14 0.31 35.64 42.61
CA SER A 14 0.15 34.23 42.24
C SER A 14 1.20 33.91 41.20
N LEU A 15 2.32 33.35 41.65
CA LEU A 15 3.34 32.76 40.77
C LEU A 15 2.67 31.57 40.05
N PHE A 16 2.25 31.78 38.83
CA PHE A 16 1.89 30.68 37.93
C PHE A 16 3.16 29.89 37.67
N SER A 17 3.34 28.81 38.42
CA SER A 17 4.41 27.83 38.17
C SER A 17 4.05 27.04 36.92
N PHE A 18 4.61 27.43 35.78
CA PHE A 18 4.46 26.60 34.59
C PHE A 18 5.31 25.32 34.75
N ALA A 19 4.77 24.20 34.29
CA ALA A 19 5.50 22.94 34.27
C ALA A 19 6.64 23.07 33.28
N GLN A 20 7.88 22.84 33.73
CA GLN A 20 9.07 22.93 32.90
C GLN A 20 9.36 21.58 32.27
N ILE A 21 9.21 21.47 30.95
CA ILE A 21 9.65 20.31 30.16
C ILE A 21 11.00 20.66 29.51
N ARG A 22 12.00 19.80 29.76
CA ARG A 22 13.31 19.94 29.14
C ARG A 22 13.54 18.76 28.19
N SER A 23 13.78 19.03 26.93
CA SER A 23 14.25 18.00 26.01
C SER A 23 15.65 18.33 25.49
N LEU A 24 16.50 17.31 25.42
CA LEU A 24 17.86 17.36 24.94
C LEU A 24 18.07 16.26 23.88
N PRO A 25 18.90 16.52 22.86
CA PRO A 25 19.33 15.43 21.97
C PRO A 25 19.93 14.28 22.77
N LEU A 26 19.57 13.06 22.46
CA LEU A 26 20.04 11.87 23.18
C LEU A 26 21.57 11.79 23.21
N SER A 27 22.24 12.22 22.14
CA SER A 27 23.71 12.29 22.03
C SER A 27 24.34 13.25 22.99
N SER A 28 23.62 14.23 23.53
CA SER A 28 24.09 15.30 24.42
C SER A 28 23.55 15.18 25.83
N ALA A 29 22.74 14.17 26.12
CA ALA A 29 22.14 13.96 27.42
C ALA A 29 23.17 13.39 28.42
N PRO A 30 23.44 14.07 29.55
CA PRO A 30 24.43 13.59 30.51
C PRO A 30 24.01 12.33 31.26
N ASP A 31 22.71 12.10 31.43
CA ASP A 31 22.13 10.90 32.01
C ASP A 31 20.77 10.59 31.36
N PRO A 32 20.73 9.69 30.38
CA PRO A 32 19.45 9.31 29.75
C PRO A 32 18.53 8.48 30.65
N ALA A 33 19.04 7.95 31.75
CA ALA A 33 18.27 7.06 32.64
C ALA A 33 17.15 7.77 33.43
N GLY A 34 17.18 9.09 33.51
CA GLY A 34 16.20 9.89 34.26
C GLY A 34 15.10 10.54 33.44
N GLY A 35 14.94 10.23 32.15
CA GLY A 35 14.00 10.89 31.26
C GLY A 35 13.24 9.95 30.34
N LEU A 36 12.15 10.49 29.74
CA LEU A 36 11.40 9.81 28.68
C LEU A 36 12.06 10.01 27.34
N ILE A 37 12.46 8.93 26.67
CA ILE A 37 13.09 8.99 25.35
C ILE A 37 12.01 8.95 24.28
N TYR A 38 12.08 9.87 23.31
CA TYR A 38 11.27 9.83 22.09
C TYR A 38 12.13 10.10 20.86
N SER A 39 11.68 9.61 19.71
CA SER A 39 12.32 9.90 18.43
C SER A 39 11.38 10.70 17.53
N LEU A 40 11.94 11.52 16.65
CA LEU A 40 11.17 12.09 15.55
C LEU A 40 10.92 11.01 14.50
N PRO A 41 9.73 11.00 13.83
CA PRO A 41 9.47 10.07 12.76
C PRO A 41 10.29 10.41 11.52
N LYS A 42 10.79 9.37 10.86
CA LYS A 42 11.38 9.36 9.54
C LYS A 42 10.43 8.67 8.59
N THR A 43 10.27 9.17 7.39
CA THR A 43 9.37 8.59 6.39
C THR A 43 10.10 7.54 5.58
N VAL A 44 9.54 6.35 5.49
CA VAL A 44 9.89 5.32 4.50
C VAL A 44 8.76 5.27 3.49
N ILE A 45 9.10 5.32 2.21
CA ILE A 45 8.13 5.15 1.12
C ILE A 45 7.96 3.66 0.90
N VAL A 46 6.71 3.21 0.97
CA VAL A 46 6.31 1.83 0.73
C VAL A 46 5.72 1.77 -0.67
N VAL A 47 6.33 0.96 -1.52
CA VAL A 47 5.91 0.75 -2.91
C VAL A 47 5.35 -0.65 -3.02
N GLU A 48 4.03 -0.78 -3.16
CA GLU A 48 3.35 -2.04 -3.44
C GLU A 48 3.23 -2.20 -4.95
N VAL A 49 3.77 -3.29 -5.48
CA VAL A 49 3.76 -3.62 -6.89
C VAL A 49 2.87 -4.84 -7.09
N GLU A 50 1.87 -4.69 -7.93
CA GLU A 50 0.99 -5.78 -8.37
C GLU A 50 1.49 -6.32 -9.70
N THR A 51 1.88 -7.59 -9.71
CA THR A 51 2.31 -8.30 -10.90
C THR A 51 1.30 -9.38 -11.26
N LYS A 52 0.93 -9.42 -12.53
CA LYS A 52 0.09 -10.46 -13.10
C LYS A 52 0.98 -11.51 -13.75
N LYS A 53 0.88 -12.73 -13.26
CA LYS A 53 1.50 -13.90 -13.86
C LYS A 53 0.49 -14.58 -14.76
N ILE A 54 0.84 -14.80 -16.01
CA ILE A 54 0.01 -15.45 -17.03
C ILE A 54 0.72 -16.73 -17.42
N ILE A 55 0.07 -17.86 -17.21
CA ILE A 55 0.53 -19.18 -17.62
C ILE A 55 -0.35 -19.64 -18.77
N GLU A 56 0.23 -19.77 -19.95
CA GLU A 56 -0.45 -20.30 -21.12
C GLU A 56 -0.03 -21.76 -21.33
N SER A 57 -1.00 -22.66 -21.38
CA SER A 57 -0.79 -24.09 -21.64
C SER A 57 -1.47 -24.46 -22.94
N PRO A 58 -0.80 -25.18 -23.88
CA PRO A 58 -1.37 -25.56 -25.15
C PRO A 58 -2.52 -26.55 -24.96
N GLY A 59 -3.50 -26.48 -25.85
CA GLY A 59 -4.54 -27.49 -25.94
C GLY A 59 -4.02 -28.78 -26.53
N ILE A 60 -4.57 -29.92 -26.09
CA ILE A 60 -4.18 -31.25 -26.59
C ILE A 60 -4.42 -31.43 -28.09
N TYR A 61 -5.35 -30.63 -28.65
CA TYR A 61 -5.67 -30.62 -30.08
C TYR A 61 -5.20 -29.36 -30.80
N SER A 62 -4.29 -28.59 -30.20
CA SER A 62 -3.76 -27.34 -30.82
C SER A 62 -3.17 -27.54 -32.23
N PRO A 63 -2.54 -28.66 -32.56
CA PRO A 63 -2.05 -28.88 -33.94
C PRO A 63 -3.18 -29.01 -34.99
N TYR A 64 -4.39 -29.29 -34.55
CA TYR A 64 -5.56 -29.46 -35.41
C TYR A 64 -6.50 -28.25 -35.41
N ALA A 65 -6.18 -27.18 -34.67
CA ALA A 65 -7.03 -26.01 -34.50
C ALA A 65 -7.32 -25.29 -35.82
N GLU A 66 -6.34 -25.13 -36.69
CA GLU A 66 -6.50 -24.50 -37.99
C GLU A 66 -7.39 -25.37 -38.91
N ARG A 67 -7.13 -26.67 -38.92
CA ARG A 67 -7.85 -27.61 -39.80
C ARG A 67 -9.33 -27.71 -39.48
N TYR A 68 -9.71 -27.82 -38.21
CA TYR A 68 -11.09 -28.09 -37.80
C TYR A 68 -11.87 -26.85 -37.38
N LEU A 69 -11.18 -25.80 -36.86
CA LEU A 69 -11.82 -24.58 -36.37
C LEU A 69 -11.41 -23.31 -37.12
N GLY A 70 -10.47 -23.40 -38.06
CA GLY A 70 -9.93 -22.23 -38.78
C GLY A 70 -9.11 -21.28 -37.89
N LEU A 71 -8.62 -21.75 -36.75
CA LEU A 71 -7.88 -20.94 -35.78
C LEU A 71 -6.37 -21.06 -36.03
N THR A 72 -5.75 -19.99 -36.57
CA THR A 72 -4.33 -19.94 -36.87
C THR A 72 -3.43 -19.47 -35.71
N LYS A 73 -4.03 -18.72 -34.75
CA LYS A 73 -3.30 -18.17 -33.60
C LYS A 73 -3.76 -18.88 -32.32
N VAL A 74 -3.14 -20.00 -32.02
CA VAL A 74 -3.38 -20.78 -30.80
C VAL A 74 -2.08 -21.02 -30.04
N CYS A 75 -2.16 -21.23 -28.74
CA CYS A 75 -1.02 -21.59 -27.94
C CYS A 75 -0.50 -22.98 -28.35
N GLN A 76 0.76 -23.07 -28.77
CA GLN A 76 1.39 -24.34 -29.19
C GLN A 76 2.43 -24.87 -28.19
N ALA A 77 2.89 -24.03 -27.27
CA ALA A 77 3.86 -24.39 -26.24
C ALA A 77 3.52 -23.70 -24.93
N GLU A 78 3.93 -24.30 -23.83
CA GLU A 78 3.80 -23.62 -22.53
C GLU A 78 4.61 -22.33 -22.53
N ALA A 79 3.98 -21.26 -22.07
CA ALA A 79 4.59 -19.97 -21.90
C ALA A 79 4.18 -19.35 -20.56
N VAL A 80 5.15 -18.75 -19.88
CA VAL A 80 4.91 -17.99 -18.67
C VAL A 80 5.35 -16.57 -18.94
N ARG A 81 4.47 -15.61 -18.70
CA ARG A 81 4.81 -14.19 -18.81
C ARG A 81 4.26 -13.42 -17.62
N TYR A 82 4.91 -12.31 -17.34
CA TYR A 82 4.58 -11.42 -16.25
C TYR A 82 4.32 -10.02 -16.78
N GLU A 83 3.41 -9.31 -16.13
CA GLU A 83 3.07 -7.92 -16.46
C GLU A 83 2.92 -7.14 -15.14
N ILE A 84 3.39 -5.89 -15.09
CA ILE A 84 3.09 -4.99 -13.98
C ILE A 84 1.72 -4.39 -14.26
N VAL A 85 0.76 -4.67 -13.37
CA VAL A 85 -0.63 -4.19 -13.52
C VAL A 85 -0.96 -3.01 -12.61
N GLY A 86 -0.19 -2.82 -11.54
CA GLY A 86 -0.39 -1.72 -10.63
C GLY A 86 0.85 -1.41 -9.78
N VAL A 87 1.01 -0.13 -9.44
CA VAL A 87 2.01 0.33 -8.48
C VAL A 87 1.35 1.34 -7.55
N HIS A 88 1.34 1.04 -6.26
CA HIS A 88 0.75 1.88 -5.23
C HIS A 88 1.82 2.42 -4.28
N LEU A 89 1.75 3.72 -4.02
CA LEU A 89 2.67 4.40 -3.11
C LEU A 89 1.97 4.73 -1.80
N SER A 90 2.63 4.42 -0.70
CA SER A 90 2.21 4.81 0.63
C SER A 90 3.43 5.21 1.48
N THR A 91 3.19 5.72 2.68
CA THR A 91 4.26 6.14 3.59
C THR A 91 4.11 5.46 4.94
N LYS A 92 5.23 5.02 5.48
CA LYS A 92 5.37 4.44 6.81
C LYS A 92 6.32 5.29 7.65
N ALA A 93 5.96 5.56 8.89
CA ALA A 93 6.86 6.20 9.83
C ALA A 93 7.76 5.16 10.50
N VAL A 94 9.04 5.47 10.60
CA VAL A 94 10.01 4.69 11.37
C VAL A 94 10.79 5.62 12.30
N PRO A 95 11.33 5.15 13.45
CA PRO A 95 12.11 5.96 14.35
C PRO A 95 13.38 6.51 13.70
N ASP A 96 13.59 7.82 13.80
CA ASP A 96 14.82 8.47 13.38
C ASP A 96 15.80 8.51 14.56
N LEU A 97 16.67 7.51 14.64
CA LEU A 97 17.62 7.37 15.75
C LEU A 97 18.65 8.50 15.82
N GLN A 98 18.89 9.23 14.73
CA GLN A 98 19.79 10.39 14.71
C GLN A 98 19.12 11.62 15.34
N ASN A 99 17.77 11.66 15.34
CA ASN A 99 16.96 12.73 15.91
C ASN A 99 16.09 12.20 17.04
N ALA A 100 16.73 11.55 18.00
CA ALA A 100 16.14 11.11 19.25
C ALA A 100 16.45 12.09 20.38
N TYR A 101 15.48 12.28 21.27
CA TYR A 101 15.51 13.27 22.35
C TYR A 101 15.10 12.64 23.65
N VAL A 102 15.64 13.18 24.75
CA VAL A 102 15.26 12.83 26.11
C VAL A 102 14.44 13.98 26.71
N ILE A 103 13.24 13.70 27.15
CA ILE A 103 12.42 14.63 27.93
C ILE A 103 12.62 14.34 29.40
N SER A 104 13.11 15.33 30.16
CA SER A 104 13.14 15.26 31.60
C SER A 104 12.12 16.21 32.20
N ALA A 105 11.37 15.75 33.20
CA ALA A 105 10.48 16.59 33.98
C ALA A 105 11.33 17.51 34.85
N GLY A 106 11.11 18.82 34.76
CA GLY A 106 11.68 19.78 35.70
C GLY A 106 11.12 19.60 37.10
N LYS A 107 11.74 20.22 38.09
CA LYS A 107 11.31 20.18 39.52
C LYS A 107 9.96 20.89 39.81
N SER A 108 9.15 21.14 38.79
CA SER A 108 7.83 21.77 38.94
C SER A 108 6.78 20.80 39.51
N LYS A 109 5.90 21.30 40.36
CA LYS A 109 4.79 20.51 40.92
C LYS A 109 3.69 20.15 39.88
N ASN A 110 3.69 20.81 38.72
CA ASN A 110 2.73 20.53 37.64
C ASN A 110 3.36 19.56 36.68
N THR A 111 2.92 18.31 36.69
CA THR A 111 3.31 17.28 35.74
C THR A 111 2.43 17.39 34.48
N LEU A 112 3.04 17.67 33.33
CA LEU A 112 2.35 17.55 32.07
C LEU A 112 2.35 16.06 31.66
N ALA A 113 1.21 15.56 31.30
CA ALA A 113 1.09 14.21 30.75
C ALA A 113 1.75 14.15 29.37
N ILE A 114 2.58 13.14 29.13
CA ILE A 114 3.23 12.92 27.84
C ILE A 114 2.77 11.55 27.34
N GLN A 115 2.27 11.49 26.10
CA GLN A 115 1.89 10.26 25.44
C GLN A 115 2.80 9.99 24.26
N LEU A 116 3.31 8.76 24.19
CA LEU A 116 4.06 8.25 23.05
C LEU A 116 3.25 7.17 22.34
N THR A 117 3.59 6.95 21.07
CA THR A 117 3.15 5.76 20.34
C THR A 117 3.98 4.55 20.76
N PRO A 118 3.56 3.32 20.45
CA PRO A 118 4.35 2.11 20.70
C PRO A 118 5.75 2.16 20.07
N GLU A 119 5.89 2.86 18.94
CA GLU A 119 7.16 3.05 18.23
C GLU A 119 8.06 4.14 18.84
N GLY A 120 7.59 4.83 19.89
CA GLY A 120 8.35 5.89 20.57
C GLY A 120 8.24 7.27 19.94
N PHE A 121 7.20 7.55 19.16
CA PHE A 121 6.90 8.88 18.65
C PHE A 121 6.06 9.69 19.64
N LEU A 122 6.31 11.00 19.67
CA LEU A 122 5.52 11.91 20.47
C LEU A 122 4.10 12.03 19.88
N LYS A 123 3.07 11.70 20.70
CA LYS A 123 1.66 11.80 20.33
C LYS A 123 1.02 13.05 20.90
N SER A 124 1.19 13.29 22.19
CA SER A 124 0.65 14.49 22.85
C SER A 124 1.45 14.88 24.09
N ILE A 125 1.34 16.17 24.44
CA ILE A 125 1.86 16.78 25.67
C ILE A 125 0.75 17.62 26.27
N GLY A 126 0.55 17.56 27.61
CA GLY A 126 -0.47 18.31 28.34
C GLY A 126 -1.76 17.50 28.59
N HIS A 127 -2.77 18.18 29.15
CA HIS A 127 -4.06 17.56 29.34
C HIS A 127 -4.77 17.41 27.99
N SER A 128 -4.61 16.28 27.36
CA SER A 128 -5.52 15.83 26.32
C SER A 128 -6.66 15.10 27.00
N GLU A 129 -7.86 15.65 26.95
CA GLU A 129 -9.05 14.84 27.16
C GLU A 129 -9.01 13.72 26.13
N CYS A 130 -8.78 12.52 26.61
CA CYS A 130 -8.76 11.32 25.81
C CYS A 130 -10.18 11.07 25.29
N GLU A 131 -10.61 11.80 24.26
CA GLU A 131 -11.67 11.29 23.42
C GLU A 131 -11.15 9.99 22.80
N LYS A 132 -11.72 8.91 23.30
CA LYS A 132 -11.63 7.59 22.68
C LYS A 132 -12.24 7.66 21.28
N ARG A 133 -11.56 8.29 20.35
CA ARG A 133 -11.70 7.95 18.93
C ARG A 133 -10.95 6.65 18.74
N GLU A 134 -11.66 5.59 18.94
CA GLU A 134 -11.30 4.28 18.43
C GLU A 134 -10.95 4.48 16.96
N MET A 135 -9.66 4.37 16.64
CA MET A 135 -9.21 4.16 15.29
C MET A 135 -9.59 2.73 14.89
N ASP A 136 -10.91 2.49 14.76
CA ASP A 136 -11.47 1.32 14.11
C ASP A 136 -11.41 1.53 12.59
N ASN A 137 -10.20 1.64 12.07
CA ASN A 137 -9.86 1.34 10.70
C ASN A 137 -8.70 0.35 10.70
N ALA A 138 -8.82 -0.71 11.50
CA ALA A 138 -8.24 -1.96 11.09
C ALA A 138 -8.98 -2.33 9.79
N GLU A 139 -8.33 -2.13 8.65
CA GLU A 139 -8.70 -2.82 7.44
C GLU A 139 -8.90 -4.27 7.84
N LYS A 140 -10.17 -4.71 7.85
CA LYS A 140 -10.47 -6.14 7.97
C LYS A 140 -9.58 -6.80 6.93
N PRO A 141 -8.74 -7.76 7.33
CA PRO A 141 -8.02 -8.54 6.34
C PRO A 141 -9.10 -9.07 5.40
N LEU A 142 -9.05 -8.63 4.16
CA LEU A 142 -9.80 -9.24 3.09
C LEU A 142 -9.51 -10.72 3.24
N LYS A 143 -10.53 -11.47 3.67
CA LYS A 143 -10.46 -12.93 3.61
C LYS A 143 -9.90 -13.22 2.23
N PRO A 144 -8.83 -14.00 2.11
CA PRO A 144 -8.40 -14.44 0.80
C PRO A 144 -9.67 -15.01 0.17
N ALA A 145 -10.03 -14.46 -1.00
CA ALA A 145 -11.09 -15.04 -1.78
C ALA A 145 -10.73 -16.52 -1.82
N CYS A 146 -11.58 -17.34 -1.21
CA CYS A 146 -11.46 -18.77 -1.38
C CYS A 146 -11.40 -18.91 -2.90
N ILE A 147 -10.23 -19.25 -3.41
CA ILE A 147 -10.15 -19.89 -4.71
C ILE A 147 -11.01 -21.10 -4.45
N ASP A 148 -12.27 -21.00 -4.87
CA ASP A 148 -13.09 -22.16 -4.98
C ASP A 148 -12.20 -23.14 -5.72
N ASN A 149 -11.72 -24.14 -4.98
CA ASN A 149 -11.18 -25.35 -5.54
C ASN A 149 -12.36 -25.95 -6.35
N TYR A 150 -12.55 -25.38 -7.52
CA TYR A 150 -13.21 -26.01 -8.61
C TYR A 150 -12.29 -27.14 -9.10
N GLN A 151 -11.98 -28.07 -8.19
CA GLN A 151 -11.89 -29.48 -8.58
C GLN A 151 -13.29 -29.86 -8.99
N SER A 152 -13.71 -29.17 -10.06
CA SER A 152 -14.84 -29.57 -10.86
C SER A 152 -14.76 -31.05 -11.05
N GLN A 153 -15.80 -31.70 -10.69
CA GLN A 153 -16.32 -32.82 -11.40
C GLN A 153 -16.07 -32.61 -12.91
N GLU A 154 -14.86 -32.90 -13.36
CA GLU A 154 -14.55 -33.21 -14.77
C GLU A 154 -15.23 -34.55 -15.09
N THR A 155 -16.46 -34.71 -14.63
CA THR A 155 -17.31 -35.85 -14.97
C THR A 155 -17.63 -35.70 -16.44
N SER A 156 -16.75 -36.31 -17.25
CA SER A 156 -17.01 -36.85 -18.58
C SER A 156 -17.90 -36.00 -19.50
N ILE A 157 -17.37 -34.83 -19.89
CA ILE A 157 -17.87 -34.15 -21.09
C ILE A 157 -17.41 -34.91 -22.35
N VAL A 158 -16.61 -35.97 -22.17
CA VAL A 158 -16.10 -36.84 -23.26
C VAL A 158 -17.19 -37.75 -23.73
N THR A 159 -17.57 -37.65 -25.00
CA THR A 159 -18.59 -38.51 -25.57
C THR A 159 -18.09 -39.95 -25.76
N GLN A 160 -19.00 -40.91 -25.81
CA GLN A 160 -18.67 -42.32 -26.02
C GLN A 160 -17.87 -42.52 -27.32
N GLU A 161 -18.21 -41.80 -28.38
CA GLU A 161 -17.50 -41.83 -29.66
C GLU A 161 -16.02 -41.36 -29.54
N MET A 162 -15.79 -40.31 -28.72
CA MET A 162 -14.42 -39.85 -28.43
C MET A 162 -13.61 -40.88 -27.67
N GLN A 163 -14.24 -41.61 -26.72
CA GLN A 163 -13.58 -42.70 -25.98
C GLN A 163 -13.17 -43.86 -26.88
N GLN A 164 -13.96 -44.14 -27.93
CA GLN A 164 -13.69 -45.22 -28.91
C GLN A 164 -12.75 -44.80 -30.00
N ALA A 165 -12.43 -43.50 -30.15
CA ALA A 165 -11.56 -43.00 -31.17
C ALA A 165 -10.12 -43.50 -30.98
N THR A 166 -9.51 -44.06 -32.02
CA THR A 166 -8.19 -44.68 -31.98
C THR A 166 -7.08 -43.70 -32.34
N SER A 167 -7.40 -42.50 -32.81
CA SER A 167 -6.38 -41.48 -33.18
C SER A 167 -6.70 -40.10 -32.63
N THR A 168 -5.67 -39.33 -32.27
CA THR A 168 -5.79 -37.94 -31.82
C THR A 168 -6.51 -37.05 -32.84
N ALA A 169 -6.26 -37.28 -34.14
CA ALA A 169 -6.92 -36.54 -35.22
C ALA A 169 -8.44 -36.77 -35.22
N LYS A 170 -8.89 -38.04 -35.01
CA LYS A 170 -10.31 -38.37 -34.93
C LYS A 170 -10.95 -37.80 -33.66
N MET A 171 -10.24 -37.83 -32.52
CA MET A 171 -10.69 -37.18 -31.29
C MET A 171 -10.87 -35.67 -31.50
N ALA A 172 -9.92 -35.01 -32.15
CA ALA A 172 -9.99 -33.58 -32.49
C ALA A 172 -11.18 -33.27 -33.41
N GLU A 173 -11.44 -34.10 -34.44
CA GLU A 173 -12.58 -33.97 -35.33
C GLU A 173 -13.92 -34.03 -34.53
N LEU A 174 -14.08 -35.03 -33.68
CA LEU A 174 -15.25 -35.18 -32.83
C LEU A 174 -15.42 -34.03 -31.84
N ALA A 175 -14.36 -33.57 -31.26
CA ALA A 175 -14.36 -32.40 -30.36
C ALA A 175 -14.80 -31.12 -31.10
N ALA A 176 -14.34 -30.91 -32.33
CA ALA A 176 -14.78 -29.79 -33.16
C ALA A 176 -16.26 -29.90 -33.54
N ALA A 177 -16.72 -31.10 -33.86
CA ALA A 177 -18.15 -31.34 -34.14
C ALA A 177 -19.06 -30.99 -32.92
N GLN A 178 -18.59 -31.27 -31.69
CA GLN A 178 -19.30 -30.86 -30.49
C GLN A 178 -19.38 -29.33 -30.35
N ILE A 179 -18.32 -28.60 -30.66
CA ILE A 179 -18.32 -27.12 -30.61
C ILE A 179 -19.39 -26.57 -31.57
N PHE A 180 -19.47 -27.07 -32.79
CA PHE A 180 -20.50 -26.66 -33.75
C PHE A 180 -21.92 -27.05 -33.31
N SER A 181 -22.10 -28.25 -32.75
CA SER A 181 -23.37 -28.68 -32.20
C SER A 181 -23.88 -27.77 -31.07
N PHE A 182 -22.98 -27.31 -30.14
CA PHE A 182 -23.37 -26.37 -29.10
C PHE A 182 -23.73 -25.00 -29.67
N ARG A 183 -23.05 -24.55 -30.72
CA ARG A 183 -23.36 -23.27 -31.39
C ARG A 183 -24.73 -23.35 -32.09
N ASP A 184 -24.99 -24.43 -32.79
CA ASP A 184 -26.28 -24.65 -33.47
C ASP A 184 -27.41 -24.72 -32.43
N THR A 185 -27.22 -25.46 -31.35
CA THR A 185 -28.21 -25.54 -30.26
C THR A 185 -28.49 -24.16 -29.64
N ARG A 186 -27.45 -23.35 -29.47
CA ARG A 186 -27.59 -21.97 -28.94
C ARG A 186 -28.37 -21.08 -29.92
N ILE A 187 -28.09 -21.20 -31.23
CA ILE A 187 -28.79 -20.45 -32.26
C ILE A 187 -30.26 -20.86 -32.26
N ASN A 188 -30.54 -22.16 -32.25
CA ASN A 188 -31.94 -22.70 -32.24
C ASN A 188 -32.72 -22.27 -30.98
N LEU A 189 -32.02 -22.20 -29.82
CA LEU A 189 -32.60 -21.64 -28.59
C LEU A 189 -32.95 -20.16 -28.73
N LEU A 190 -32.09 -19.37 -29.38
CA LEU A 190 -32.30 -17.93 -29.56
C LEU A 190 -33.33 -17.60 -30.63
N THR A 191 -33.53 -18.47 -31.60
CA THR A 191 -34.53 -18.32 -32.69
C THR A 191 -35.85 -18.97 -32.39
N GLU A 192 -36.01 -19.56 -31.19
CA GLU A 192 -37.20 -20.31 -30.79
C GLU A 192 -37.55 -21.49 -31.73
N ASP A 193 -36.58 -22.01 -32.45
CA ASP A 193 -36.68 -23.10 -33.38
C ASP A 193 -36.50 -24.47 -32.68
N LEU A 194 -37.05 -24.59 -31.48
CA LEU A 194 -37.04 -25.80 -30.67
C LEU A 194 -38.47 -26.24 -30.34
N ASP A 195 -38.75 -27.54 -30.45
CA ASP A 195 -40.02 -28.13 -30.09
C ASP A 195 -40.44 -27.93 -28.61
N LYS A 196 -39.44 -27.61 -27.75
CA LYS A 196 -39.62 -27.32 -26.32
C LYS A 196 -38.72 -26.20 -25.90
N THR A 197 -39.24 -24.98 -25.76
CA THR A 197 -38.56 -23.84 -25.13
C THR A 197 -38.66 -23.93 -23.60
N PRO A 198 -37.64 -23.47 -22.84
CA PRO A 198 -37.71 -23.38 -21.39
C PRO A 198 -38.89 -22.54 -20.94
N ALA A 199 -39.60 -23.01 -19.89
CA ALA A 199 -40.82 -22.38 -19.41
C ALA A 199 -40.61 -21.04 -18.69
N ASP A 200 -39.41 -20.74 -18.25
CA ASP A 200 -39.07 -19.51 -17.53
C ASP A 200 -37.66 -18.96 -17.88
N GLY A 201 -37.48 -17.68 -17.65
CA GLY A 201 -36.19 -16.99 -17.96
C GLY A 201 -34.99 -17.54 -17.20
N ARG A 202 -35.17 -18.05 -15.97
CA ARG A 202 -34.09 -18.60 -15.17
C ARG A 202 -33.56 -19.92 -15.73
N SER A 203 -34.46 -20.80 -16.12
CA SER A 203 -34.10 -22.05 -16.80
C SER A 203 -33.38 -21.82 -18.10
N TYR A 204 -33.77 -20.76 -18.82
CA TYR A 204 -33.11 -20.31 -20.05
C TYR A 204 -31.66 -19.85 -19.79
N GLU A 205 -31.46 -19.02 -18.76
CA GLU A 205 -30.10 -18.55 -18.34
C GLU A 205 -29.20 -19.73 -17.96
N ILE A 206 -29.75 -20.72 -17.22
CA ILE A 206 -28.98 -21.91 -16.80
C ILE A 206 -28.57 -22.72 -18.03
N ILE A 207 -29.45 -22.95 -18.98
CA ILE A 207 -29.15 -23.71 -20.20
C ILE A 207 -28.11 -22.98 -21.03
N LEU A 208 -28.23 -21.66 -21.24
CA LEU A 208 -27.27 -20.88 -21.98
C LEU A 208 -25.86 -20.85 -21.27
N SER A 209 -25.84 -20.73 -19.95
CA SER A 209 -24.61 -20.77 -19.20
C SER A 209 -23.89 -22.10 -19.33
N GLU A 210 -24.63 -23.21 -19.31
CA GLU A 210 -24.10 -24.55 -19.44
C GLU A 210 -23.61 -24.85 -20.87
N LEU A 211 -24.34 -24.42 -21.90
CA LEU A 211 -23.88 -24.50 -23.29
C LEU A 211 -22.57 -23.71 -23.50
N ASN A 212 -22.47 -22.49 -22.96
CA ASN A 212 -21.28 -21.68 -23.04
C ASN A 212 -20.09 -22.35 -22.30
N ARG A 213 -20.36 -22.98 -21.15
CA ARG A 213 -19.34 -23.72 -20.38
C ARG A 213 -18.82 -24.91 -21.17
N MET A 214 -19.71 -25.69 -21.77
CA MET A 214 -19.32 -26.83 -22.61
C MET A 214 -18.56 -26.39 -23.87
N GLU A 215 -19.05 -25.38 -24.59
CA GLU A 215 -18.35 -24.85 -25.77
C GLU A 215 -16.94 -24.34 -25.38
N LYS A 216 -16.82 -23.61 -24.26
CA LYS A 216 -15.54 -23.14 -23.75
C LYS A 216 -14.59 -24.29 -23.47
N TYR A 217 -15.05 -25.34 -22.79
CA TYR A 217 -14.24 -26.51 -22.47
C TYR A 217 -13.67 -27.16 -23.73
N TYR A 218 -14.54 -27.49 -24.73
CA TYR A 218 -14.09 -28.10 -25.96
C TYR A 218 -13.18 -27.19 -26.79
N ARG A 219 -13.45 -25.89 -26.79
CA ARG A 219 -12.59 -24.91 -27.47
C ARG A 219 -11.19 -24.83 -26.82
N GLU A 220 -11.10 -24.90 -25.50
CA GLU A 220 -9.84 -24.90 -24.76
C GLU A 220 -8.97 -26.12 -25.10
N LEU A 221 -9.56 -27.24 -25.54
CA LEU A 221 -8.78 -28.39 -26.05
C LEU A 221 -7.98 -28.03 -27.31
N PHE A 222 -8.39 -27.03 -28.07
CA PHE A 222 -7.71 -26.52 -29.25
C PHE A 222 -6.89 -25.25 -28.96
N THR A 223 -7.47 -24.30 -28.26
CA THR A 223 -6.82 -22.99 -28.03
C THR A 223 -5.82 -23.02 -26.88
N GLY A 224 -5.92 -24.01 -26.01
CA GLY A 224 -5.21 -24.02 -24.72
C GLY A 224 -5.96 -23.25 -23.63
N LYS A 225 -5.35 -23.25 -22.45
CA LYS A 225 -5.84 -22.56 -21.26
C LYS A 225 -4.86 -21.46 -20.88
N SER A 226 -5.40 -20.33 -20.41
CA SER A 226 -4.63 -19.26 -19.80
C SER A 226 -5.06 -19.14 -18.34
N LEU A 227 -4.10 -19.28 -17.43
CA LEU A 227 -4.31 -19.06 -16.01
C LEU A 227 -3.65 -17.75 -15.62
N GLU A 228 -4.39 -16.87 -14.97
CA GLU A 228 -3.91 -15.60 -14.49
C GLU A 228 -3.90 -15.58 -12.97
N SER A 229 -2.81 -15.11 -12.38
CA SER A 229 -2.71 -14.85 -10.95
C SER A 229 -2.08 -13.49 -10.70
N ILE A 230 -2.56 -12.79 -9.66
CA ILE A 230 -2.00 -11.50 -9.26
C ILE A 230 -1.20 -11.73 -7.97
N GLU A 231 0.05 -11.31 -8.00
CA GLU A 231 0.97 -11.33 -6.87
C GLU A 231 1.30 -9.91 -6.44
N LYS A 232 1.32 -9.65 -5.14
CA LYS A 232 1.67 -8.35 -4.56
C LYS A 232 3.02 -8.44 -3.88
N THR A 233 3.92 -7.55 -4.24
CA THR A 233 5.25 -7.45 -3.65
C THR A 233 5.47 -6.04 -3.14
N THR A 234 6.01 -5.91 -1.94
CA THR A 234 6.24 -4.63 -1.28
C THR A 234 7.73 -4.33 -1.21
N PHE A 235 8.10 -3.12 -1.60
CA PHE A 235 9.45 -2.58 -1.48
C PHE A 235 9.43 -1.38 -0.53
N GLU A 236 10.42 -1.31 0.36
CA GLU A 236 10.63 -0.15 1.22
C GLU A 236 11.78 0.69 0.68
N PHE A 237 11.54 1.99 0.54
CA PHE A 237 12.53 2.95 0.08
C PHE A 237 12.69 4.08 1.10
N ASP A 238 13.93 4.32 1.52
CA ASP A 238 14.28 5.37 2.48
C ASP A 238 14.79 6.62 1.73
N PRO A 239 13.98 7.69 1.63
CA PRO A 239 14.32 8.89 0.88
C PRO A 239 15.36 9.74 1.64
N GLN A 240 16.63 9.66 1.28
CA GLN A 240 17.70 10.45 1.87
C GLN A 240 17.90 11.81 1.16
N LYS A 241 17.74 11.85 -0.14
CA LYS A 241 17.99 13.03 -1.00
C LYS A 241 17.11 12.99 -2.25
N ASN A 242 17.06 14.13 -2.95
CA ASN A 242 16.51 14.16 -4.31
C ASN A 242 17.33 13.27 -5.23
N GLY A 243 16.69 12.61 -6.16
CA GLY A 243 17.35 11.80 -7.15
C GLY A 243 16.51 10.65 -7.65
N GLU A 244 17.16 9.86 -8.50
CA GLU A 244 16.60 8.68 -9.09
C GLU A 244 17.43 7.47 -8.69
N GLU A 245 16.76 6.40 -8.27
CA GLU A 245 17.42 5.15 -7.89
C GLU A 245 16.63 3.97 -8.47
N ILE A 246 17.32 2.84 -8.74
CA ILE A 246 16.69 1.60 -9.14
C ILE A 246 15.98 1.01 -7.92
N LEU A 247 14.67 0.83 -8.01
CA LEU A 247 13.87 0.22 -6.96
C LEU A 247 13.92 -1.31 -7.04
N PHE A 248 13.67 -1.85 -8.24
CA PHE A 248 13.77 -3.27 -8.58
C PHE A 248 14.02 -3.41 -10.09
N ARG A 249 14.16 -4.64 -10.57
CA ARG A 249 14.15 -4.92 -12.00
C ARG A 249 13.00 -5.85 -12.36
N PHE A 250 12.50 -5.72 -13.56
CA PHE A 250 11.35 -6.49 -14.04
C PHE A 250 11.68 -7.19 -15.37
N SER A 251 11.28 -8.44 -15.48
CA SER A 251 11.39 -9.23 -16.68
C SER A 251 10.05 -9.84 -17.05
N GLN A 252 9.64 -9.71 -18.29
CA GLN A 252 8.40 -10.38 -18.76
C GLN A 252 8.45 -11.90 -18.62
N LEU A 253 9.63 -12.51 -18.54
CA LEU A 253 9.80 -13.96 -18.41
C LEU A 253 9.98 -14.42 -16.96
N LYS A 254 10.52 -13.57 -16.08
CA LYS A 254 10.88 -13.96 -14.71
C LYS A 254 10.09 -13.17 -13.64
N GLY A 255 9.32 -12.17 -14.04
CA GLY A 255 8.63 -11.27 -13.10
C GLY A 255 9.59 -10.29 -12.44
N LEU A 256 9.35 -10.01 -11.17
CA LEU A 256 10.20 -9.17 -10.33
C LEU A 256 11.52 -9.88 -10.03
N VAL A 257 12.63 -9.21 -10.28
CA VAL A 257 13.98 -9.71 -10.01
C VAL A 257 14.77 -8.68 -9.18
N ASP A 258 15.82 -9.15 -8.53
CA ASP A 258 16.69 -8.30 -7.71
C ASP A 258 17.34 -7.17 -8.51
N LYS A 259 17.66 -6.06 -7.83
CA LYS A 259 18.32 -4.86 -8.42
C LYS A 259 19.60 -5.20 -9.19
N THR A 260 20.33 -6.21 -8.76
CA THR A 260 21.61 -6.65 -9.34
C THR A 260 21.45 -7.58 -10.53
N ASN A 261 20.25 -8.12 -10.73
CA ASN A 261 19.98 -9.06 -11.81
C ASN A 261 19.74 -8.34 -13.15
N LEU A 262 20.76 -8.31 -14.00
CA LEU A 262 20.70 -7.65 -15.32
C LEU A 262 19.77 -8.34 -16.34
N GLY A 263 19.18 -9.46 -15.99
CA GLY A 263 18.17 -10.15 -16.83
C GLY A 263 16.79 -9.50 -16.82
N GLY A 264 16.60 -8.37 -16.14
CA GLY A 264 15.38 -7.57 -16.13
C GLY A 264 15.66 -6.09 -16.38
N ASP A 265 14.65 -5.39 -16.91
CA ASP A 265 14.70 -3.95 -17.14
C ASP A 265 14.58 -3.21 -15.81
N PRO A 266 15.33 -2.11 -15.58
CA PRO A 266 15.30 -1.36 -14.34
C PRO A 266 14.00 -0.58 -14.19
N VAL A 267 13.42 -0.63 -13.01
CA VAL A 267 12.32 0.23 -12.59
C VAL A 267 12.85 1.20 -11.56
N PHE A 268 12.68 2.47 -11.85
CA PHE A 268 13.24 3.57 -11.08
C PHE A 268 12.20 4.18 -10.17
N ILE A 269 12.65 4.63 -9.01
CA ILE A 269 11.95 5.58 -8.15
C ILE A 269 12.68 6.92 -8.23
N ASN A 270 11.97 7.96 -8.66
CA ASN A 270 12.49 9.33 -8.76
C ASN A 270 11.80 10.20 -7.72
N LEU A 271 12.58 10.88 -6.90
CA LEU A 271 12.10 11.82 -5.90
C LEU A 271 12.57 13.23 -6.20
N GLN A 272 11.62 14.15 -6.21
CA GLN A 272 11.87 15.58 -6.33
C GLN A 272 11.21 16.31 -5.17
N LYS A 273 12.02 16.96 -4.33
CA LYS A 273 11.51 17.81 -3.25
C LYS A 273 10.65 18.93 -3.84
N VAL A 274 9.46 19.08 -3.32
CA VAL A 274 8.59 20.20 -3.65
C VAL A 274 9.03 21.43 -2.90
N VAL A 275 9.38 22.48 -3.62
CA VAL A 275 9.83 23.78 -3.06
C VAL A 275 8.61 24.64 -2.75
N GLY A 276 8.76 25.59 -1.81
CA GLY A 276 7.66 26.51 -1.41
C GLY A 276 6.71 25.90 -0.36
N THR A 277 7.16 24.85 0.31
CA THR A 277 6.40 24.24 1.44
C THR A 277 6.61 25.05 2.72
N MET A 278 5.74 24.81 3.72
CA MET A 278 5.92 25.42 5.06
C MET A 278 7.28 25.13 5.67
N ALA A 279 7.88 23.99 5.35
CA ALA A 279 9.24 23.63 5.80
C ALA A 279 10.32 24.56 5.21
N ASP A 280 10.10 25.10 4.04
CA ASP A 280 11.08 26.02 3.40
C ASP A 280 10.98 27.44 3.94
N ILE A 281 9.78 27.87 4.38
CA ILE A 281 9.49 29.18 4.95
C ILE A 281 9.96 29.24 6.41
N ALA A 282 9.89 28.13 7.14
CA ALA A 282 10.28 28.06 8.53
C ALA A 282 11.78 28.42 8.69
N LYS A 283 12.07 29.49 9.42
CA LYS A 283 13.44 29.84 9.76
C LYS A 283 13.94 28.86 10.83
N THR A 284 15.14 28.30 10.65
CA THR A 284 15.80 27.51 11.68
C THR A 284 15.96 28.40 12.91
N PRO A 285 15.55 27.96 14.11
CA PRO A 285 15.81 28.74 15.33
C PRO A 285 17.31 29.07 15.42
N ALA A 286 17.61 30.32 15.66
CA ALA A 286 19.00 30.69 15.92
C ALA A 286 19.46 29.87 17.14
N GLU A 287 20.68 29.34 17.09
CA GLU A 287 21.36 28.74 18.26
C GLU A 287 21.59 29.82 19.31
N ASN A 288 20.53 30.26 19.95
CA ASN A 288 20.64 31.11 21.12
C ASN A 288 21.08 30.23 22.28
N ASN A 289 22.31 30.45 22.75
CA ASN A 289 22.98 29.82 23.88
C ASN A 289 22.27 29.96 25.25
N LYS A 290 21.01 30.36 25.30
CA LYS A 290 20.17 30.30 26.49
C LYS A 290 19.52 28.93 26.52
N LYS A 291 19.79 28.18 27.59
CA LYS A 291 19.17 26.91 27.98
C LYS A 291 17.64 27.05 28.07
N THR A 292 16.98 27.23 26.94
CA THR A 292 15.56 27.35 26.86
C THR A 292 14.99 25.93 26.68
N TYR A 293 14.15 25.51 27.57
CA TYR A 293 13.53 24.23 27.53
C TYR A 293 12.57 24.19 26.34
N SER A 294 12.64 23.16 25.52
CA SER A 294 11.86 23.08 24.29
C SER A 294 11.57 21.63 23.92
N VAL A 295 10.43 21.43 23.28
CA VAL A 295 10.08 20.15 22.69
C VAL A 295 10.38 20.21 21.19
N TYR A 296 11.12 19.25 20.70
CA TYR A 296 11.44 19.17 19.28
C TYR A 296 10.35 18.49 18.50
N TYR A 297 10.01 19.05 17.36
CA TYR A 297 9.04 18.53 16.43
C TYR A 297 9.53 18.73 14.99
N ARG A 298 8.83 18.13 14.02
CA ARG A 298 9.23 18.22 12.61
C ARG A 298 8.14 18.88 11.77
N ILE A 299 8.49 19.86 10.96
CA ILE A 299 7.65 20.34 9.86
C ILE A 299 8.02 19.47 8.65
N PRO A 300 7.16 18.55 8.17
CA PRO A 300 7.49 17.65 7.08
C PRO A 300 7.62 18.43 5.78
N GLY A 301 8.58 18.02 4.94
CA GLY A 301 8.62 18.41 3.55
C GLY A 301 7.67 17.58 2.71
N LYS A 302 7.59 17.87 1.41
CA LYS A 302 6.87 17.09 0.42
C LYS A 302 7.82 16.70 -0.71
N ALA A 303 7.61 15.53 -1.28
CA ALA A 303 8.31 15.09 -2.48
C ALA A 303 7.34 14.60 -3.52
N GLN A 304 7.54 14.99 -4.76
CA GLN A 304 6.94 14.35 -5.90
C GLN A 304 7.70 13.03 -6.12
N THR A 305 6.98 11.93 -6.03
CA THR A 305 7.52 10.57 -6.15
C THR A 305 6.95 9.94 -7.41
N LYS A 306 7.83 9.56 -8.33
CA LYS A 306 7.50 8.93 -9.60
C LYS A 306 8.14 7.55 -9.67
N VAL A 307 7.38 6.54 -10.05
CA VAL A 307 7.88 5.19 -10.36
C VAL A 307 7.68 4.92 -11.85
N SER A 308 8.77 4.55 -12.54
CA SER A 308 8.74 4.33 -14.00
C SER A 308 9.87 3.38 -14.44
N ASP A 309 9.70 2.74 -15.61
CA ASP A 309 10.73 1.95 -16.29
C ASP A 309 11.51 2.76 -17.35
N GLY A 310 11.35 4.09 -17.34
CA GLY A 310 11.90 4.99 -18.35
C GLY A 310 10.92 5.28 -19.49
N ASN A 311 10.12 4.33 -19.91
CA ASN A 311 9.12 4.49 -20.97
C ASN A 311 7.71 4.73 -20.40
N THR A 312 7.33 3.94 -19.42
CA THR A 312 6.01 3.95 -18.77
C THR A 312 6.10 4.51 -17.38
N VAL A 313 5.17 5.40 -17.04
CA VAL A 313 5.00 5.91 -15.68
C VAL A 313 3.91 5.09 -14.99
N PHE A 314 4.30 4.26 -14.03
CA PHE A 314 3.36 3.43 -13.28
C PHE A 314 2.62 4.22 -12.21
N CYS A 315 3.32 5.11 -11.51
CA CYS A 315 2.73 5.96 -10.48
C CYS A 315 3.46 7.29 -10.38
N ASN A 316 2.71 8.37 -10.08
CA ASN A 316 3.27 9.69 -9.82
C ASN A 316 2.39 10.39 -8.77
N GLN A 317 2.94 10.57 -7.55
CA GLN A 317 2.20 11.08 -6.41
C GLN A 317 3.08 11.99 -5.55
N THR A 318 2.48 13.04 -4.97
CA THR A 318 3.14 13.87 -3.97
C THR A 318 2.92 13.29 -2.59
N LEU A 319 4.02 12.94 -1.91
CA LEU A 319 4.01 12.33 -0.59
C LEU A 319 4.67 13.25 0.45
N PRO A 320 4.21 13.21 1.72
CA PRO A 320 4.92 13.85 2.81
C PRO A 320 6.20 13.05 3.12
N VAL A 321 7.34 13.75 3.16
CA VAL A 321 8.63 13.15 3.50
C VAL A 321 9.22 13.94 4.66
N ALA A 322 9.24 13.36 5.83
CA ALA A 322 9.63 14.00 7.06
C ALA A 322 11.08 14.53 7.00
N GLN A 323 12.00 13.76 6.42
CA GLN A 323 13.43 14.12 6.28
C GLN A 323 13.66 15.34 5.37
N PHE A 324 12.77 15.60 4.42
CA PHE A 324 12.86 16.78 3.54
C PHE A 324 12.34 18.05 4.20
N GLY A 325 11.85 17.92 5.41
CA GLY A 325 11.36 19.00 6.22
C GLY A 325 12.44 19.64 7.12
N ARG A 326 11.96 20.30 8.17
CA ARG A 326 12.83 20.95 9.17
C ARG A 326 12.45 20.54 10.58
N ILE A 327 13.46 20.43 11.44
CA ILE A 327 13.27 20.23 12.87
C ILE A 327 13.14 21.60 13.51
N MET A 328 12.10 21.78 14.28
CA MET A 328 11.78 22.99 15.01
C MET A 328 11.64 22.67 16.49
N ASN A 329 11.67 23.69 17.32
CA ASN A 329 11.46 23.56 18.75
C ASN A 329 10.32 24.47 19.19
N LEU A 330 9.52 23.99 20.13
CA LEU A 330 8.51 24.77 20.83
C LEU A 330 9.15 25.38 22.08
N PRO A 331 9.17 26.73 22.22
CA PRO A 331 9.73 27.37 23.39
C PRO A 331 8.84 27.08 24.63
N GLU A 332 9.51 27.00 25.77
CA GLU A 332 8.88 26.89 27.07
C GLU A 332 7.99 28.10 27.38
N GLY A 333 6.93 27.88 28.10
CA GLY A 333 6.07 28.95 28.70
C GLY A 333 4.79 29.26 27.92
N SER A 334 4.64 28.76 26.70
CA SER A 334 3.41 28.96 25.90
C SER A 334 2.63 27.66 25.66
N LEU A 335 3.07 26.55 26.22
CA LEU A 335 2.48 25.24 25.93
C LEU A 335 1.64 24.74 27.10
N LYS A 336 0.32 24.77 26.95
CA LYS A 336 -0.60 24.07 27.83
C LYS A 336 -0.83 22.66 27.35
N SER A 337 -1.04 22.52 26.06
CA SER A 337 -1.17 21.23 25.40
C SER A 337 -0.70 21.28 23.94
N ALA A 338 -0.19 20.17 23.41
CA ALA A 338 0.10 19.99 22.00
C ALA A 338 -0.16 18.56 21.55
N GLU A 339 -0.66 18.41 20.34
CA GLU A 339 -0.84 17.14 19.66
C GLU A 339 0.05 17.05 18.43
N PHE A 340 0.61 15.86 18.21
CA PHE A 340 1.56 15.63 17.12
C PHE A 340 1.09 14.51 16.20
N CYS A 341 1.38 14.64 14.92
CA CYS A 341 1.14 13.60 13.93
C CYS A 341 2.19 12.50 14.05
N PRO A 342 1.85 11.26 14.41
CA PRO A 342 2.82 10.18 14.55
C PRO A 342 3.52 9.82 13.24
N LYS A 343 2.87 10.07 12.08
CA LYS A 343 3.43 9.74 10.76
C LYS A 343 4.50 10.72 10.31
N THR A 344 4.41 11.97 10.70
CA THR A 344 5.29 13.04 10.17
C THR A 344 6.04 13.82 11.25
N GLY A 345 5.60 13.74 12.51
CA GLY A 345 6.11 14.56 13.62
C GLY A 345 5.64 16.01 13.58
N ALA A 346 4.68 16.36 12.73
CA ALA A 346 4.12 17.70 12.64
C ALA A 346 3.18 17.97 13.82
N ILE A 347 3.09 19.24 14.21
CA ILE A 347 2.09 19.69 15.19
C ILE A 347 0.74 19.72 14.50
N LEU A 348 -0.27 19.12 15.15
CA LEU A 348 -1.66 19.13 14.71
C LEU A 348 -2.46 20.19 15.44
N LYS A 349 -2.21 20.36 16.75
CA LYS A 349 -2.94 21.28 17.61
C LYS A 349 -2.01 21.84 18.70
N ILE A 350 -2.19 23.10 19.08
CA ILE A 350 -1.54 23.76 20.22
C ILE A 350 -2.59 24.54 20.99
N GLU A 351 -2.52 24.49 22.34
CA GLU A 351 -3.34 25.30 23.26
C GLU A 351 -2.47 25.93 24.33
#